data_0ac5f1ffb5ab28ea82cac9f33e044298
#
_entry.id   0ac5f1ffb5ab28ea82cac9f33e044298
#
_cell.length_a   1.000
_cell.length_b   1.000
_cell.length_c   1.000
_cell.angle_alpha   90.00
_cell.angle_beta   90.00
_cell.angle_gamma   90.00
#
_symmetry.space_group_name_H-M   'P 1'
#
loop_
_entity.id
_entity.type
_entity.pdbx_description
1 polymer ?
#
loop_
_entity_poly.entity_id
_entity_poly.type
_entity_poly.pdbx_seq_one_letter_code
_entity_poly.pdbx_strand_id
1 'polypeptide(L)'
;MNSPYEHFDTERLNAIPITEVARRLGCQLQRSGTVVKTLCPWHEDKTPSLTLYERTGENHCHCFSCGKGGSVISFTMQHEEWSFQEACRWLSGEFGISTMPAGAFVPRPKQKPAAKPVEPDYTYIPVEMVDELVTTENSLSKCLMRMFRPEAVEWVTEEYRIGACAMGGHDDCTVFPNIDIHGRVCNLKVQHYDSDPSSPRFAHSDKGSCYWLGSVWARQGRLPKDARFQSKCLFGEHLLARYPESMVVLVESPKNALFGALAFPLWTWVATGNKGMLRREVLQPLQGRDVIVIPDRDAIADWSTAIRKMADLANFTVFDICRQKAPEGDLKFDIADYIQLHHFPS
;
A
#
# COMPACT_ATOMS: atom_id res chain seq x y z
N MET A 1 7.36 -37.94 9.67
CA MET A 1 8.28 -36.94 10.21
C MET A 1 7.45 -35.74 10.54
N ASN A 2 7.31 -35.43 11.84
CA ASN A 2 6.48 -34.28 12.27
C ASN A 2 7.19 -32.99 11.89
N SER A 3 6.43 -32.06 11.26
CA SER A 3 6.90 -30.70 10.97
C SER A 3 7.35 -30.05 12.29
N PRO A 4 8.52 -29.38 12.33
CA PRO A 4 9.00 -28.70 13.54
C PRO A 4 8.30 -27.34 13.77
N TYR A 5 7.29 -26.98 12.97
CA TYR A 5 6.60 -25.70 13.07
C TYR A 5 5.33 -25.84 13.92
N GLU A 6 5.28 -25.10 15.02
CA GLU A 6 4.06 -24.90 15.81
C GLU A 6 3.05 -24.08 15.00
N HIS A 7 1.80 -24.50 15.00
CA HIS A 7 0.71 -23.75 14.38
C HIS A 7 0.00 -22.89 15.43
N PHE A 8 -0.03 -21.60 15.19
CA PHE A 8 -0.69 -20.61 16.04
C PHE A 8 -1.99 -20.14 15.44
N ASP A 9 -3.01 -19.93 16.27
CA ASP A 9 -4.26 -19.26 15.89
C ASP A 9 -4.03 -17.75 15.90
N THR A 10 -3.49 -17.24 14.78
CA THR A 10 -3.12 -15.83 14.64
C THR A 10 -4.32 -14.88 14.72
N GLU A 11 -5.52 -15.35 14.40
CA GLU A 11 -6.74 -14.56 14.52
C GLU A 11 -7.06 -14.32 16.01
N ARG A 12 -7.04 -15.39 16.82
CA ARG A 12 -7.26 -15.28 18.26
C ARG A 12 -6.14 -14.50 18.95
N LEU A 13 -4.89 -14.66 18.53
CA LEU A 13 -3.76 -13.90 19.06
C LEU A 13 -3.88 -12.40 18.74
N ASN A 14 -4.26 -12.04 17.53
CA ASN A 14 -4.49 -10.64 17.16
C ASN A 14 -5.80 -10.06 17.74
N ALA A 15 -6.71 -10.90 18.26
CA ALA A 15 -7.90 -10.46 18.96
C ALA A 15 -7.65 -10.10 20.44
N ILE A 16 -6.48 -10.42 20.98
CA ILE A 16 -6.09 -10.02 22.35
C ILE A 16 -6.06 -8.48 22.41
N PRO A 17 -6.68 -7.85 23.41
CA PRO A 17 -6.62 -6.40 23.56
C PRO A 17 -5.20 -5.87 23.56
N ILE A 18 -4.85 -5.00 22.62
CA ILE A 18 -3.47 -4.49 22.48
C ILE A 18 -2.99 -3.73 23.71
N THR A 19 -3.90 -3.08 24.41
CA THR A 19 -3.58 -2.38 25.68
C THR A 19 -3.19 -3.36 26.78
N GLU A 20 -3.76 -4.57 26.79
CA GLU A 20 -3.41 -5.59 27.77
C GLU A 20 -2.02 -6.17 27.43
N VAL A 21 -1.74 -6.42 26.17
CA VAL A 21 -0.42 -6.86 25.72
C VAL A 21 0.64 -5.82 26.06
N ALA A 22 0.38 -4.54 25.78
CA ALA A 22 1.31 -3.47 26.11
C ALA A 22 1.59 -3.38 27.63
N ARG A 23 0.59 -3.58 28.49
CA ARG A 23 0.82 -3.65 29.95
C ARG A 23 1.72 -4.82 30.35
N ARG A 24 1.51 -6.01 29.76
CA ARG A 24 2.33 -7.19 30.05
C ARG A 24 3.78 -7.01 29.60
N LEU A 25 3.99 -6.24 28.55
CA LEU A 25 5.31 -5.83 28.05
C LEU A 25 5.91 -4.62 28.81
N GLY A 26 5.27 -4.17 29.89
CA GLY A 26 5.80 -3.11 30.75
C GLY A 26 5.52 -1.68 30.30
N CYS A 27 4.73 -1.47 29.25
CA CYS A 27 4.37 -0.12 28.79
C CYS A 27 3.50 0.62 29.79
N GLN A 28 3.87 1.85 30.12
CA GLN A 28 3.05 2.73 30.95
C GLN A 28 1.98 3.42 30.12
N LEU A 29 0.73 3.06 30.33
CA LEU A 29 -0.41 3.50 29.52
C LEU A 29 -1.06 4.75 30.09
N GLN A 30 -1.33 5.75 29.25
CA GLN A 30 -2.02 6.97 29.57
C GLN A 30 -3.26 7.14 28.69
N ARG A 31 -4.40 7.45 29.27
CA ARG A 31 -5.62 7.78 28.51
C ARG A 31 -5.49 9.19 27.90
N SER A 32 -5.80 9.30 26.61
CA SER A 32 -5.85 10.56 25.86
C SER A 32 -7.15 10.60 25.05
N GLY A 33 -8.21 11.14 25.65
CA GLY A 33 -9.55 11.12 25.06
C GLY A 33 -10.07 9.68 24.86
N THR A 34 -10.32 9.31 23.62
CA THR A 34 -10.86 8.00 23.22
C THR A 34 -9.79 6.94 22.92
N VAL A 35 -8.51 7.28 23.00
CA VAL A 35 -7.38 6.39 22.72
C VAL A 35 -6.45 6.25 23.94
N VAL A 36 -5.62 5.23 23.93
CA VAL A 36 -4.58 5.01 24.92
C VAL A 36 -3.23 5.29 24.27
N LYS A 37 -2.33 5.97 24.99
CA LYS A 37 -0.99 6.30 24.53
C LYS A 37 0.06 5.78 25.48
N THR A 38 1.26 5.53 24.96
CA THR A 38 2.45 5.18 25.73
C THR A 38 3.70 5.77 25.08
N LEU A 39 4.82 5.80 25.80
CA LEU A 39 6.10 6.07 25.19
C LEU A 39 6.42 5.02 24.15
N CYS A 40 6.98 5.41 23.01
CA CYS A 40 7.33 4.51 21.96
C CYS A 40 8.60 3.71 22.32
N PRO A 41 8.62 2.38 22.27
CA PRO A 41 9.81 1.60 22.57
C PRO A 41 10.86 1.60 21.44
N TRP A 42 10.53 2.13 20.28
CA TRP A 42 11.35 2.03 19.08
C TRP A 42 12.20 3.24 18.74
N HIS A 43 12.07 4.32 19.52
CA HIS A 43 12.91 5.52 19.42
C HIS A 43 12.96 6.20 20.78
N GLU A 44 13.91 7.10 21.00
CA GLU A 44 13.97 7.91 22.20
C GLU A 44 12.76 8.84 22.26
N ASP A 45 11.82 8.57 23.18
CA ASP A 45 10.54 9.25 23.29
C ASP A 45 10.40 9.88 24.69
N LYS A 46 10.20 11.21 24.72
CA LYS A 46 9.99 11.97 25.96
C LYS A 46 8.53 12.27 26.22
N THR A 47 7.67 12.09 25.21
CA THR A 47 6.23 12.33 25.29
C THR A 47 5.49 11.20 24.59
N PRO A 48 4.40 10.63 25.16
CA PRO A 48 3.71 9.49 24.61
C PRO A 48 3.28 9.68 23.15
N SER A 49 4.01 9.09 22.20
CA SER A 49 3.76 9.16 20.76
C SER A 49 3.18 7.89 20.16
N LEU A 50 3.31 6.75 20.86
CA LEU A 50 2.69 5.49 20.42
C LEU A 50 1.23 5.45 20.87
N THR A 51 0.32 5.39 19.91
CA THR A 51 -1.14 5.30 20.16
C THR A 51 -1.62 3.88 19.98
N LEU A 52 -2.36 3.36 20.94
CA LEU A 52 -3.00 2.06 20.95
C LEU A 52 -4.49 2.24 20.63
N TYR A 53 -4.96 1.58 19.60
CA TYR A 53 -6.34 1.58 19.14
C TYR A 53 -7.01 0.28 19.53
N GLU A 54 -7.99 0.36 20.41
CA GLU A 54 -8.77 -0.78 20.89
C GLU A 54 -10.25 -0.41 20.87
N ARG A 55 -10.89 -0.65 19.73
CA ARG A 55 -12.31 -0.41 19.50
C ARG A 55 -12.90 -1.57 18.70
N THR A 56 -14.21 -1.61 18.57
CA THR A 56 -14.88 -2.60 17.71
C THR A 56 -14.29 -2.54 16.28
N GLY A 57 -13.56 -3.58 15.90
CA GLY A 57 -12.89 -3.69 14.59
C GLY A 57 -11.50 -3.04 14.50
N GLU A 58 -10.96 -2.46 15.59
CA GLU A 58 -9.63 -1.87 15.65
C GLU A 58 -8.85 -2.47 16.83
N ASN A 59 -7.73 -3.13 16.58
CA ASN A 59 -6.84 -3.66 17.62
C ASN A 59 -5.38 -3.60 17.11
N HIS A 60 -4.81 -2.39 17.11
CA HIS A 60 -3.48 -2.14 16.55
C HIS A 60 -2.82 -0.94 17.23
N CYS A 61 -1.55 -0.71 16.96
CA CYS A 61 -0.83 0.48 17.43
C CYS A 61 -0.20 1.25 16.28
N HIS A 62 0.08 2.53 16.53
CA HIS A 62 0.83 3.38 15.61
C HIS A 62 1.58 4.47 16.37
N CYS A 63 2.86 4.64 16.07
CA CYS A 63 3.68 5.73 16.57
C CYS A 63 3.71 6.88 15.56
N PHE A 64 3.24 8.04 15.95
CA PHE A 64 3.20 9.23 15.08
C PHE A 64 4.56 9.92 14.92
N SER A 65 5.57 9.55 15.72
CA SER A 65 6.91 10.12 15.62
C SER A 65 7.83 9.32 14.71
N CYS A 66 7.86 7.97 14.86
CA CYS A 66 8.75 7.12 14.07
C CYS A 66 8.03 6.29 12.98
N GLY A 67 6.69 6.37 12.89
CA GLY A 67 5.89 5.66 11.89
C GLY A 67 5.71 4.14 12.14
N LYS A 68 6.39 3.56 13.13
CA LYS A 68 6.24 2.13 13.46
C LYS A 68 4.88 1.82 14.08
N GLY A 69 4.39 0.63 13.83
CA GLY A 69 3.12 0.14 14.38
C GLY A 69 2.77 -1.23 13.85
N GLY A 70 1.52 -1.67 14.08
CA GLY A 70 1.02 -2.93 13.57
C GLY A 70 -0.02 -3.60 14.48
N SER A 71 -0.37 -4.84 14.14
CA SER A 71 -1.24 -5.71 14.92
C SER A 71 -0.60 -6.12 16.25
N VAL A 72 -1.35 -6.84 17.08
CA VAL A 72 -0.86 -7.35 18.38
C VAL A 72 0.41 -8.20 18.22
N ILE A 73 0.42 -9.12 17.27
CA ILE A 73 1.61 -9.95 17.00
C ILE A 73 2.78 -9.06 16.53
N SER A 74 2.54 -8.16 15.58
CA SER A 74 3.58 -7.24 15.06
C SER A 74 4.13 -6.33 16.16
N PHE A 75 3.27 -5.84 17.06
CA PHE A 75 3.68 -5.04 18.21
C PHE A 75 4.61 -5.82 19.12
N THR A 76 4.23 -7.07 19.49
CA THR A 76 5.02 -7.96 20.35
C THR A 76 6.39 -8.28 19.72
N MET A 77 6.40 -8.62 18.43
CA MET A 77 7.65 -8.88 17.68
C MET A 77 8.59 -7.69 17.73
N GLN A 78 8.07 -6.48 17.43
CA GLN A 78 8.89 -5.28 17.37
C GLN A 78 9.32 -4.76 18.74
N HIS A 79 8.50 -4.96 19.78
CA HIS A 79 8.80 -4.51 21.14
C HIS A 79 9.94 -5.32 21.76
N GLU A 80 9.93 -6.65 21.59
CA GLU A 80 10.86 -7.59 22.19
C GLU A 80 11.97 -8.03 21.22
N GLU A 81 11.94 -7.54 19.96
CA GLU A 81 12.85 -8.00 18.89
C GLU A 81 12.77 -9.52 18.63
N TRP A 82 11.58 -10.08 18.81
CA TRP A 82 11.34 -11.52 18.64
C TRP A 82 10.92 -11.87 17.22
N SER A 83 11.22 -13.13 16.84
CA SER A 83 10.64 -13.73 15.64
C SER A 83 9.12 -13.92 15.80
N PHE A 84 8.43 -14.11 14.68
CA PHE A 84 6.99 -14.41 14.67
C PHE A 84 6.62 -15.59 15.57
N GLN A 85 7.41 -16.67 15.56
CA GLN A 85 7.15 -17.85 16.39
C GLN A 85 7.32 -17.57 17.89
N GLU A 86 8.34 -16.81 18.27
CA GLU A 86 8.57 -16.42 19.66
C GLU A 86 7.46 -15.53 20.19
N ALA A 87 7.06 -14.51 19.42
CA ALA A 87 5.96 -13.63 19.78
C ALA A 87 4.63 -14.40 19.91
N CYS A 88 4.30 -15.27 18.97
CA CYS A 88 3.09 -16.09 19.03
C CYS A 88 3.11 -17.06 20.21
N ARG A 89 4.27 -17.67 20.51
CA ARG A 89 4.43 -18.58 21.66
C ARG A 89 4.24 -17.85 22.99
N TRP A 90 4.82 -16.66 23.12
CA TRP A 90 4.66 -15.85 24.31
C TRP A 90 3.21 -15.41 24.49
N LEU A 91 2.57 -14.86 23.44
CA LEU A 91 1.15 -14.49 23.47
C LEU A 91 0.26 -15.66 23.83
N SER A 92 0.51 -16.84 23.25
CA SER A 92 -0.25 -18.06 23.55
C SER A 92 -0.13 -18.48 25.02
N GLY A 93 1.09 -18.46 25.56
CA GLY A 93 1.36 -18.81 26.96
C GLY A 93 0.79 -17.79 27.93
N GLU A 94 0.99 -16.51 27.67
CA GLU A 94 0.60 -15.41 28.57
C GLU A 94 -0.91 -15.21 28.66
N PHE A 95 -1.63 -15.47 27.55
CA PHE A 95 -3.09 -15.29 27.47
C PHE A 95 -3.87 -16.60 27.41
N GLY A 96 -3.22 -17.73 27.63
CA GLY A 96 -3.87 -19.05 27.72
C GLY A 96 -4.56 -19.49 26.41
N ILE A 97 -4.06 -19.01 25.27
CA ILE A 97 -4.56 -19.41 23.95
C ILE A 97 -3.81 -20.66 23.54
N SER A 98 -4.46 -21.83 23.59
CA SER A 98 -3.85 -23.09 23.25
C SER A 98 -3.29 -23.06 21.83
N THR A 99 -2.01 -23.44 21.69
CA THR A 99 -1.45 -23.81 20.38
C THR A 99 -2.24 -25.00 19.86
N MET A 100 -2.67 -24.99 18.61
CA MET A 100 -3.34 -26.15 18.03
C MET A 100 -2.39 -27.35 18.06
N PRO A 101 -2.80 -28.51 18.63
CA PRO A 101 -1.99 -29.72 18.54
C PRO A 101 -1.75 -30.04 17.07
N ALA A 102 -0.54 -30.49 16.74
CA ALA A 102 -0.15 -30.93 15.41
C ALA A 102 -0.94 -32.16 14.94
N GLY A 103 -2.23 -32.05 14.76
CA GLY A 103 -3.17 -33.12 14.43
C GLY A 103 -4.63 -32.66 14.37
N ALA A 104 -4.94 -31.47 14.87
CA ALA A 104 -6.30 -30.93 14.80
C ALA A 104 -6.55 -30.10 13.52
N PHE A 105 -5.63 -30.17 12.55
CA PHE A 105 -5.89 -29.67 11.22
C PHE A 105 -6.92 -30.60 10.56
N VAL A 106 -8.21 -30.26 10.65
CA VAL A 106 -9.19 -30.76 9.69
C VAL A 106 -8.81 -30.14 8.35
N PRO A 107 -8.24 -30.89 7.40
CA PRO A 107 -7.95 -30.35 6.09
C PRO A 107 -9.30 -29.84 5.55
N ARG A 108 -9.42 -28.54 5.27
CA ARG A 108 -10.50 -28.13 4.35
C ARG A 108 -10.44 -29.09 3.19
N PRO A 109 -11.61 -29.67 2.75
CA PRO A 109 -11.60 -30.55 1.60
C PRO A 109 -10.79 -29.83 0.53
N LYS A 110 -9.73 -30.51 0.05
CA LYS A 110 -8.95 -29.98 -1.08
C LYS A 110 -9.99 -29.72 -2.17
N GLN A 111 -10.36 -28.46 -2.33
CA GLN A 111 -11.03 -28.08 -3.57
C GLN A 111 -10.12 -28.65 -4.64
N LYS A 112 -10.68 -29.57 -5.47
CA LYS A 112 -9.97 -30.03 -6.67
C LYS A 112 -9.32 -28.78 -7.24
N PRO A 113 -7.99 -28.79 -7.55
CA PRO A 113 -7.38 -27.64 -8.16
C PRO A 113 -8.30 -27.26 -9.32
N ALA A 114 -9.00 -26.14 -9.21
CA ALA A 114 -9.68 -25.60 -10.37
C ALA A 114 -8.61 -25.61 -11.44
N ALA A 115 -8.90 -26.26 -12.59
CA ALA A 115 -7.97 -26.30 -13.70
C ALA A 115 -7.43 -24.89 -13.80
N LYS A 116 -6.08 -24.74 -13.66
CA LYS A 116 -5.47 -23.41 -13.66
C LYS A 116 -6.13 -22.67 -14.82
N PRO A 117 -6.80 -21.53 -14.59
CA PRO A 117 -7.36 -20.80 -15.71
C PRO A 117 -6.21 -20.66 -16.69
N VAL A 118 -6.41 -21.10 -17.93
CA VAL A 118 -5.44 -20.87 -18.99
C VAL A 118 -5.29 -19.36 -18.99
N GLU A 119 -4.14 -18.85 -18.50
CA GLU A 119 -3.90 -17.42 -18.53
C GLU A 119 -4.08 -16.98 -19.98
N PRO A 120 -4.90 -15.97 -20.24
CA PRO A 120 -5.00 -15.42 -21.58
C PRO A 120 -3.58 -15.10 -22.05
N ASP A 121 -3.28 -15.36 -23.30
CA ASP A 121 -1.99 -15.02 -23.90
C ASP A 121 -1.85 -13.49 -23.92
N TYR A 122 -1.29 -12.93 -22.86
CA TYR A 122 -1.07 -11.49 -22.72
C TYR A 122 0.20 -11.08 -23.44
N THR A 123 0.13 -9.95 -24.13
CA THR A 123 1.29 -9.26 -24.65
C THR A 123 1.91 -8.40 -23.55
N TYR A 124 3.18 -8.63 -23.26
CA TYR A 124 3.97 -7.78 -22.38
C TYR A 124 4.81 -6.81 -23.20
N ILE A 125 4.94 -5.58 -22.72
CA ILE A 125 5.73 -4.54 -23.36
C ILE A 125 7.21 -4.81 -23.04
N PRO A 126 8.12 -4.78 -24.04
CA PRO A 126 9.56 -4.91 -23.80
C PRO A 126 10.05 -3.86 -22.79
N VAL A 127 10.85 -4.30 -21.82
CA VAL A 127 11.32 -3.43 -20.73
C VAL A 127 12.17 -2.28 -21.25
N GLU A 128 12.92 -2.51 -22.32
CA GLU A 128 13.77 -1.52 -22.98
C GLU A 128 12.96 -0.32 -23.49
N MET A 129 11.73 -0.57 -23.97
CA MET A 129 10.83 0.52 -24.41
C MET A 129 10.34 1.39 -23.23
N VAL A 130 10.36 0.85 -22.01
CA VAL A 130 10.02 1.60 -20.79
C VAL A 130 11.25 2.38 -20.32
N ASP A 131 12.44 1.76 -20.37
CA ASP A 131 13.70 2.37 -19.97
C ASP A 131 14.01 3.65 -20.76
N GLU A 132 13.69 3.66 -22.05
CA GLU A 132 13.82 4.82 -22.91
C GLU A 132 12.93 6.01 -22.49
N LEU A 133 11.87 5.76 -21.73
CA LEU A 133 10.94 6.80 -21.27
C LEU A 133 11.29 7.34 -19.89
N VAL A 134 12.05 6.61 -19.06
CA VAL A 134 12.31 6.97 -17.67
C VAL A 134 13.01 8.31 -17.58
N THR A 135 12.35 9.27 -16.94
CA THR A 135 12.88 10.63 -16.78
C THR A 135 12.06 11.41 -15.74
N THR A 136 12.69 12.37 -15.10
CA THR A 136 12.02 13.36 -14.26
C THR A 136 11.39 14.51 -15.05
N GLU A 137 11.64 14.60 -16.36
CA GLU A 137 11.09 15.63 -17.25
C GLU A 137 9.62 15.37 -17.63
N ASN A 138 8.78 15.14 -16.62
CA ASN A 138 7.35 14.92 -16.77
C ASN A 138 6.54 15.84 -15.83
N SER A 139 5.27 16.04 -16.14
CA SER A 139 4.41 17.00 -15.44
C SER A 139 4.26 16.72 -13.94
N LEU A 140 4.17 15.45 -13.51
CA LEU A 140 4.07 15.13 -12.09
C LEU A 140 5.40 15.31 -11.36
N SER A 141 6.53 14.89 -11.94
CA SER A 141 7.84 15.09 -11.33
C SER A 141 8.16 16.57 -11.14
N LYS A 142 7.73 17.45 -12.06
CA LYS A 142 7.80 18.90 -11.88
C LYS A 142 7.02 19.39 -10.66
N CYS A 143 5.84 18.81 -10.39
CA CYS A 143 5.08 19.10 -9.17
C CYS A 143 5.84 18.60 -7.93
N LEU A 144 6.35 17.36 -7.96
CA LEU A 144 7.04 16.73 -6.83
C LEU A 144 8.32 17.49 -6.46
N MET A 145 9.12 17.94 -7.44
CA MET A 145 10.37 18.71 -7.22
C MET A 145 10.16 20.05 -6.55
N ARG A 146 8.94 20.57 -6.49
CA ARG A 146 8.62 21.78 -5.73
C ARG A 146 8.38 21.51 -4.25
N MET A 147 8.16 20.26 -3.88
CA MET A 147 7.79 19.85 -2.52
C MET A 147 8.83 18.94 -1.88
N PHE A 148 9.56 18.20 -2.67
CA PHE A 148 10.56 17.23 -2.23
C PHE A 148 11.93 17.55 -2.83
N ARG A 149 12.97 17.03 -2.20
CA ARG A 149 14.35 17.18 -2.70
C ARG A 149 14.47 16.50 -4.08
N PRO A 150 15.20 17.12 -5.03
CA PRO A 150 15.38 16.54 -6.37
C PRO A 150 15.88 15.09 -6.34
N GLU A 151 16.83 14.77 -5.47
CA GLU A 151 17.42 13.43 -5.35
C GLU A 151 16.38 12.38 -4.91
N ALA A 152 15.41 12.77 -4.08
CA ALA A 152 14.31 11.89 -3.69
C ALA A 152 13.34 11.68 -4.84
N VAL A 153 13.09 12.71 -5.66
CA VAL A 153 12.22 12.57 -6.85
C VAL A 153 12.92 11.74 -7.93
N GLU A 154 14.23 11.88 -8.11
CA GLU A 154 15.03 11.02 -8.98
C GLU A 154 14.94 9.56 -8.52
N TRP A 155 15.17 9.31 -7.22
CA TRP A 155 15.05 7.97 -6.65
C TRP A 155 13.66 7.34 -6.91
N VAL A 156 12.56 8.04 -6.62
CA VAL A 156 11.22 7.48 -6.81
C VAL A 156 10.89 7.29 -8.30
N THR A 157 11.45 8.15 -9.17
CA THR A 157 11.33 8.04 -10.63
C THR A 157 11.98 6.76 -11.14
N GLU A 158 13.20 6.46 -10.70
CA GLU A 158 13.92 5.23 -11.05
C GLU A 158 13.25 4.00 -10.44
N GLU A 159 12.87 4.07 -9.17
CA GLU A 159 12.29 2.95 -8.44
C GLU A 159 10.95 2.49 -9.03
N TYR A 160 10.08 3.43 -9.39
CA TYR A 160 8.79 3.16 -10.02
C TYR A 160 8.84 3.22 -11.56
N ARG A 161 10.01 3.50 -12.13
CA ARG A 161 10.27 3.63 -13.58
C ARG A 161 9.36 4.67 -14.25
N ILE A 162 9.16 5.80 -13.60
CA ILE A 162 8.31 6.88 -14.08
C ILE A 162 8.94 7.55 -15.29
N GLY A 163 8.15 7.76 -16.32
CA GLY A 163 8.63 8.32 -17.56
C GLY A 163 7.86 9.53 -18.06
N ALA A 164 8.22 9.97 -19.25
CA ALA A 164 7.54 11.03 -19.99
C ALA A 164 7.21 10.61 -21.42
N CYS A 165 6.12 11.15 -21.94
CA CYS A 165 5.84 11.12 -23.38
C CYS A 165 4.93 12.29 -23.80
N ALA A 166 5.02 12.66 -25.06
CA ALA A 166 4.06 13.58 -25.65
C ALA A 166 2.72 12.87 -25.92
N MET A 167 1.61 13.40 -25.41
CA MET A 167 0.29 12.83 -25.59
C MET A 167 -0.81 13.88 -25.38
N GLY A 168 -1.87 13.82 -26.19
CA GLY A 168 -3.07 14.63 -25.97
C GLY A 168 -2.85 16.14 -26.03
N GLY A 169 -1.81 16.60 -26.76
CA GLY A 169 -1.46 18.02 -26.88
C GLY A 169 -0.49 18.54 -25.81
N HIS A 170 0.02 17.65 -24.94
CA HIS A 170 1.06 17.96 -23.96
C HIS A 170 2.34 17.22 -24.29
N ASP A 171 3.49 17.86 -24.09
CA ASP A 171 4.82 17.28 -24.43
C ASP A 171 5.43 16.53 -23.25
N ASP A 172 4.90 16.68 -22.04
CA ASP A 172 5.46 16.19 -20.78
C ASP A 172 4.50 15.33 -19.94
N CYS A 173 3.60 14.60 -20.59
CA CYS A 173 2.72 13.68 -19.87
C CYS A 173 3.52 12.66 -19.06
N THR A 174 3.08 12.42 -17.83
CA THR A 174 3.68 11.41 -16.95
C THR A 174 3.27 10.00 -17.38
N VAL A 175 4.24 9.10 -17.49
CA VAL A 175 4.04 7.68 -17.80
C VAL A 175 4.21 6.85 -16.54
N PHE A 176 3.20 6.04 -16.22
CA PHE A 176 3.16 5.13 -15.07
C PHE A 176 3.16 3.69 -15.56
N PRO A 177 4.27 2.96 -15.47
CA PRO A 177 4.31 1.55 -15.86
C PRO A 177 3.59 0.68 -14.83
N ASN A 178 2.70 -0.19 -15.31
CA ASN A 178 2.18 -1.30 -14.53
C ASN A 178 3.09 -2.51 -14.76
N ILE A 179 3.96 -2.79 -13.79
CA ILE A 179 4.93 -3.89 -13.83
C ILE A 179 4.51 -4.91 -12.79
N ASP A 180 4.29 -6.15 -13.22
CA ASP A 180 3.81 -7.20 -12.33
C ASP A 180 4.92 -7.71 -11.38
N ILE A 181 4.54 -8.57 -10.45
CA ILE A 181 5.45 -9.16 -9.45
C ILE A 181 6.61 -9.96 -10.07
N HIS A 182 6.50 -10.34 -11.34
CA HIS A 182 7.53 -11.05 -12.11
C HIS A 182 8.42 -10.11 -12.94
N GLY A 183 8.23 -8.80 -12.83
CA GLY A 183 8.99 -7.78 -13.58
C GLY A 183 8.51 -7.57 -15.01
N ARG A 184 7.38 -8.16 -15.44
CA ARG A 184 6.84 -8.01 -16.78
C ARG A 184 5.99 -6.74 -16.87
N VAL A 185 6.19 -5.96 -17.92
CA VAL A 185 5.43 -4.72 -18.13
C VAL A 185 4.08 -5.04 -18.75
N CYS A 186 3.02 -4.90 -17.96
CA CYS A 186 1.65 -5.21 -18.37
C CYS A 186 1.04 -4.12 -19.25
N ASN A 187 1.24 -2.87 -18.93
CA ASN A 187 0.82 -1.70 -19.71
C ASN A 187 1.44 -0.42 -19.11
N LEU A 188 1.22 0.70 -19.77
CA LEU A 188 1.70 2.02 -19.38
C LEU A 188 0.50 2.98 -19.35
N LYS A 189 0.18 3.49 -18.16
CA LYS A 189 -0.83 4.57 -18.01
C LYS A 189 -0.14 5.91 -18.26
N VAL A 190 -0.75 6.76 -19.07
CA VAL A 190 -0.25 8.11 -19.35
C VAL A 190 -1.25 9.12 -18.82
N GLN A 191 -0.78 10.15 -18.13
CA GLN A 191 -1.61 11.20 -17.58
C GLN A 191 -0.84 12.52 -17.46
N HIS A 192 -1.48 13.64 -17.80
CA HIS A 192 -0.91 14.97 -17.59
C HIS A 192 -1.40 15.55 -16.25
N TYR A 193 -0.53 16.31 -15.59
CA TYR A 193 -0.80 17.00 -14.33
C TYR A 193 -0.54 18.50 -14.49
N ASP A 194 -1.34 19.30 -13.83
CA ASP A 194 -1.13 20.74 -13.75
C ASP A 194 0.09 21.02 -12.87
N SER A 195 1.17 21.48 -13.48
CA SER A 195 2.44 21.77 -12.79
C SER A 195 2.65 23.27 -12.50
N ASP A 196 1.67 24.12 -12.78
CA ASP A 196 1.70 25.53 -12.41
C ASP A 196 1.38 25.68 -10.90
N PRO A 197 2.36 26.11 -10.06
CA PRO A 197 2.13 26.26 -8.62
C PRO A 197 1.16 27.36 -8.25
N SER A 198 0.84 28.28 -9.17
CA SER A 198 -0.17 29.33 -8.96
C SER A 198 -1.58 28.84 -9.29
N SER A 199 -1.70 27.70 -9.94
CA SER A 199 -2.99 27.11 -10.30
C SER A 199 -3.69 26.49 -9.10
N PRO A 200 -5.01 26.71 -8.92
CA PRO A 200 -5.79 26.01 -7.90
C PRO A 200 -5.89 24.49 -8.18
N ARG A 201 -5.40 24.04 -9.33
CA ARG A 201 -5.34 22.64 -9.75
C ARG A 201 -3.93 22.05 -9.72
N PHE A 202 -2.98 22.72 -9.07
CA PHE A 202 -1.61 22.25 -8.95
C PHE A 202 -1.58 20.80 -8.45
N ALA A 203 -0.77 19.97 -9.11
CA ALA A 203 -0.66 18.52 -8.89
C ALA A 203 -1.95 17.71 -9.08
N HIS A 204 -2.99 18.29 -9.67
CA HIS A 204 -4.19 17.56 -10.09
C HIS A 204 -4.10 17.16 -11.56
N SER A 205 -4.63 15.99 -11.88
CA SER A 205 -4.65 15.50 -13.26
C SER A 205 -5.66 16.25 -14.12
N ASP A 206 -5.32 16.46 -15.39
CA ASP A 206 -6.21 17.02 -16.36
C ASP A 206 -7.33 16.04 -16.74
N LYS A 207 -8.54 16.54 -16.81
CA LYS A 207 -9.71 15.74 -17.21
C LYS A 207 -9.52 15.25 -18.65
N GLY A 208 -9.72 13.95 -18.87
CA GLY A 208 -9.63 13.34 -20.19
C GLY A 208 -8.20 13.05 -20.68
N SER A 209 -7.16 13.35 -19.90
CA SER A 209 -5.75 13.11 -20.26
C SER A 209 -5.24 11.70 -19.96
N CYS A 210 -6.13 10.75 -19.64
CA CYS A 210 -5.72 9.38 -19.31
C CYS A 210 -5.69 8.48 -20.54
N TYR A 211 -4.51 7.98 -20.89
CA TYR A 211 -4.27 7.10 -22.03
C TYR A 211 -3.57 5.81 -21.61
N TRP A 212 -3.69 4.78 -22.45
CA TRP A 212 -2.96 3.52 -22.31
C TRP A 212 -2.00 3.36 -23.49
N LEU A 213 -0.70 3.54 -23.22
CA LEU A 213 0.33 3.64 -24.24
C LEU A 213 0.52 2.34 -25.03
N GLY A 214 0.38 1.18 -24.39
CA GLY A 214 0.42 -0.12 -25.08
C GLY A 214 -0.58 -0.19 -26.22
N SER A 215 -1.83 0.26 -26.00
CA SER A 215 -2.87 0.30 -27.04
C SER A 215 -2.56 1.32 -28.14
N VAL A 216 -1.90 2.44 -27.80
CA VAL A 216 -1.44 3.44 -28.77
C VAL A 216 -0.33 2.84 -29.63
N TRP A 217 0.66 2.19 -29.03
CA TRP A 217 1.78 1.56 -29.72
C TRP A 217 1.36 0.39 -30.62
N ALA A 218 0.36 -0.40 -30.21
CA ALA A 218 -0.21 -1.44 -31.06
C ALA A 218 -0.86 -0.84 -32.33
N ARG A 219 -1.61 0.26 -32.18
CA ARG A 219 -2.19 0.99 -33.33
C ARG A 219 -1.12 1.60 -34.26
N GLN A 220 -0.02 2.04 -33.68
CA GLN A 220 1.14 2.59 -34.41
C GLN A 220 2.03 1.51 -35.05
N GLY A 221 1.78 0.23 -34.81
CA GLY A 221 2.59 -0.89 -35.31
C GLY A 221 3.92 -1.09 -34.56
N ARG A 222 4.11 -0.45 -33.41
CA ARG A 222 5.27 -0.66 -32.53
C ARG A 222 5.13 -1.93 -31.68
N LEU A 223 3.90 -2.40 -31.49
CA LEU A 223 3.54 -3.67 -30.85
C LEU A 223 2.58 -4.45 -31.76
N PRO A 224 2.39 -5.76 -31.55
CA PRO A 224 1.44 -6.55 -32.31
C PRO A 224 0.05 -5.91 -32.33
N LYS A 225 -0.62 -5.87 -33.48
CA LYS A 225 -1.93 -5.22 -33.65
C LYS A 225 -3.04 -5.90 -32.84
N ASP A 226 -2.89 -7.19 -32.58
CA ASP A 226 -3.77 -8.05 -31.78
C ASP A 226 -3.33 -8.16 -30.32
N ALA A 227 -2.38 -7.31 -29.87
CA ALA A 227 -1.87 -7.28 -28.52
C ALA A 227 -2.99 -7.18 -27.48
N ARG A 228 -2.92 -8.07 -26.48
CA ARG A 228 -3.83 -8.08 -25.32
C ARG A 228 -3.04 -7.75 -24.08
N PHE A 229 -3.37 -6.63 -23.45
CA PHE A 229 -2.65 -6.17 -22.27
C PHE A 229 -3.37 -6.60 -21.00
N GLN A 230 -2.59 -7.05 -20.00
CA GLN A 230 -3.13 -7.35 -18.68
C GLN A 230 -3.58 -6.06 -18.01
N SER A 231 -4.82 -6.05 -17.50
CA SER A 231 -5.37 -4.91 -16.74
C SER A 231 -5.35 -5.12 -15.22
N LYS A 232 -4.99 -6.32 -14.77
CA LYS A 232 -5.03 -6.73 -13.36
C LYS A 232 -3.62 -6.68 -12.75
N CYS A 233 -3.04 -5.52 -12.73
CA CYS A 233 -1.70 -5.28 -12.18
C CYS A 233 -1.72 -3.98 -11.38
N LEU A 234 -1.22 -4.02 -10.15
CA LEU A 234 -1.07 -2.83 -9.32
C LEU A 234 0.07 -1.97 -9.87
N PHE A 235 -0.07 -0.67 -9.80
CA PHE A 235 1.07 0.21 -9.95
C PHE A 235 2.01 0.00 -8.75
N GLY A 236 3.32 -0.17 -9.02
CA GLY A 236 4.31 -0.51 -7.98
C GLY A 236 4.34 -1.97 -7.57
N GLU A 237 3.61 -2.88 -8.22
CA GLU A 237 3.52 -4.30 -7.86
C GLU A 237 4.88 -5.01 -7.85
N HIS A 238 5.78 -4.69 -8.78
CA HIS A 238 7.13 -5.24 -8.85
C HIS A 238 7.96 -4.98 -7.59
N LEU A 239 7.66 -3.92 -6.84
CA LEU A 239 8.34 -3.60 -5.59
C LEU A 239 7.98 -4.57 -4.46
N LEU A 240 6.84 -5.26 -4.55
CA LEU A 240 6.45 -6.28 -3.59
C LEU A 240 7.45 -7.45 -3.56
N ALA A 241 7.98 -7.84 -4.73
CA ALA A 241 9.02 -8.86 -4.81
C ALA A 241 10.39 -8.34 -4.35
N ARG A 242 10.68 -7.06 -4.60
CA ARG A 242 11.95 -6.43 -4.19
C ARG A 242 12.02 -6.17 -2.69
N TYR A 243 10.88 -5.86 -2.06
CA TYR A 243 10.76 -5.57 -0.62
C TYR A 243 9.73 -6.48 0.06
N PRO A 244 10.02 -7.78 0.20
CA PRO A 244 9.05 -8.76 0.69
C PRO A 244 8.61 -8.51 2.13
N GLU A 245 9.46 -7.91 2.96
CA GLU A 245 9.17 -7.65 4.39
C GLU A 245 8.65 -6.24 4.66
N SER A 246 8.58 -5.39 3.65
CA SER A 246 8.11 -4.01 3.82
C SER A 246 6.60 -3.97 4.08
N MET A 247 6.16 -3.09 4.98
CA MET A 247 4.75 -2.73 5.11
C MET A 247 4.23 -2.20 3.77
N VAL A 248 3.09 -2.69 3.34
CA VAL A 248 2.47 -2.25 2.09
C VAL A 248 1.40 -1.21 2.35
N VAL A 249 1.40 -0.15 1.57
CA VAL A 249 0.31 0.84 1.56
C VAL A 249 -0.39 0.81 0.21
N LEU A 250 -1.69 0.55 0.24
CA LEU A 250 -2.55 0.48 -0.94
C LEU A 250 -3.38 1.77 -1.06
N VAL A 251 -3.24 2.45 -2.18
CA VAL A 251 -3.96 3.69 -2.52
C VAL A 251 -4.70 3.56 -3.85
N GLU A 252 -5.50 4.57 -4.22
CA GLU A 252 -6.25 4.54 -5.47
C GLU A 252 -5.38 4.88 -6.68
N SER A 253 -4.65 5.98 -6.64
CA SER A 253 -3.95 6.51 -7.80
C SER A 253 -2.43 6.34 -7.74
N PRO A 254 -1.74 6.17 -8.89
CA PRO A 254 -0.28 6.18 -8.96
C PRO A 254 0.34 7.46 -8.37
N LYS A 255 -0.28 8.63 -8.58
CA LYS A 255 0.12 9.89 -7.95
C LYS A 255 0.23 9.73 -6.43
N ASN A 256 -0.83 9.21 -5.81
CA ASN A 256 -0.89 9.01 -4.36
C ASN A 256 0.20 8.06 -3.86
N ALA A 257 0.52 7.01 -4.63
CA ALA A 257 1.62 6.11 -4.30
C ALA A 257 2.99 6.80 -4.33
N LEU A 258 3.25 7.67 -5.32
CA LEU A 258 4.52 8.42 -5.39
C LEU A 258 4.65 9.45 -4.27
N PHE A 259 3.58 10.21 -3.98
CA PHE A 259 3.58 11.13 -2.82
C PHE A 259 3.85 10.38 -1.51
N GLY A 260 3.20 9.23 -1.34
CA GLY A 260 3.40 8.39 -0.17
C GLY A 260 4.82 7.83 -0.08
N ALA A 261 5.39 7.34 -1.17
CA ALA A 261 6.75 6.82 -1.21
C ALA A 261 7.81 7.88 -0.88
N LEU A 262 7.58 9.13 -1.31
CA LEU A 262 8.45 10.25 -0.99
C LEU A 262 8.33 10.69 0.47
N ALA A 263 7.12 10.73 1.02
CA ALA A 263 6.87 11.14 2.39
C ALA A 263 7.22 10.04 3.42
N PHE A 264 7.03 8.77 3.04
CA PHE A 264 7.22 7.60 3.91
C PHE A 264 8.00 6.49 3.17
N PRO A 265 9.30 6.68 2.90
CA PRO A 265 10.11 5.83 2.02
C PRO A 265 10.40 4.42 2.57
N LEU A 266 10.09 4.16 3.84
CA LEU A 266 10.27 2.84 4.45
C LEU A 266 9.14 1.85 4.10
N TRP A 267 8.07 2.30 3.46
CA TRP A 267 6.93 1.49 3.09
C TRP A 267 6.83 1.29 1.59
N THR A 268 6.31 0.16 1.17
CA THR A 268 6.05 -0.11 -0.25
C THR A 268 4.67 0.39 -0.63
N TRP A 269 4.61 1.41 -1.46
CA TRP A 269 3.37 2.02 -1.91
C TRP A 269 2.92 1.44 -3.24
N VAL A 270 1.69 0.97 -3.30
CA VAL A 270 1.07 0.41 -4.51
C VAL A 270 -0.29 1.07 -4.76
N ALA A 271 -0.70 1.12 -6.03
CA ALA A 271 -2.00 1.70 -6.38
C ALA A 271 -2.82 0.78 -7.28
N THR A 272 -4.16 0.82 -7.08
CA THR A 272 -5.10 0.08 -7.93
C THR A 272 -5.26 0.72 -9.32
N GLY A 273 -4.93 2.00 -9.46
CA GLY A 273 -5.10 2.77 -10.70
C GLY A 273 -6.44 3.49 -10.82
N ASN A 274 -7.48 2.99 -10.17
CA ASN A 274 -8.78 3.67 -10.01
C ASN A 274 -9.66 2.96 -8.97
N LYS A 275 -10.71 3.64 -8.50
CA LYS A 275 -11.66 3.17 -7.47
C LYS A 275 -12.26 1.78 -7.77
N GLY A 276 -12.60 1.51 -9.01
CA GLY A 276 -13.28 0.25 -9.42
C GLY A 276 -12.34 -0.96 -9.53
N MET A 277 -11.03 -0.77 -9.40
CA MET A 277 -10.03 -1.85 -9.51
C MET A 277 -9.71 -2.52 -8.17
N LEU A 278 -10.36 -2.15 -7.07
CA LEU A 278 -10.24 -2.85 -5.79
C LEU A 278 -10.97 -4.20 -5.86
N ARG A 279 -10.33 -5.20 -6.45
CA ARG A 279 -10.87 -6.53 -6.71
C ARG A 279 -9.87 -7.60 -6.28
N ARG A 280 -10.36 -8.77 -5.87
CA ARG A 280 -9.52 -9.90 -5.41
C ARG A 280 -8.41 -10.27 -6.40
N GLU A 281 -8.73 -10.32 -7.69
CA GLU A 281 -7.76 -10.71 -8.72
C GLU A 281 -6.63 -9.67 -8.90
N VAL A 282 -6.91 -8.40 -8.64
CA VAL A 282 -5.91 -7.31 -8.67
C VAL A 282 -5.06 -7.33 -7.41
N LEU A 283 -5.66 -7.67 -6.26
CA LEU A 283 -4.99 -7.68 -4.97
C LEU A 283 -4.29 -9.02 -4.66
N GLN A 284 -4.34 -10.01 -5.56
CA GLN A 284 -3.72 -11.33 -5.35
C GLN A 284 -2.22 -11.25 -4.99
N PRO A 285 -1.41 -10.32 -5.53
CA PRO A 285 -0.01 -10.17 -5.15
C PRO A 285 0.21 -9.74 -3.68
N LEU A 286 -0.84 -9.27 -3.00
CA LEU A 286 -0.80 -8.88 -1.58
C LEU A 286 -1.10 -10.04 -0.63
N GLN A 287 -1.28 -11.26 -1.13
CA GLN A 287 -1.67 -12.41 -0.32
C GLN A 287 -0.74 -12.64 0.87
N GLY A 288 -1.34 -12.69 2.06
CA GLY A 288 -0.63 -12.97 3.32
C GLY A 288 0.16 -11.80 3.88
N ARG A 289 0.11 -10.61 3.25
CA ARG A 289 0.84 -9.42 3.70
C ARG A 289 0.02 -8.56 4.65
N ASP A 290 0.71 -7.74 5.44
CA ASP A 290 0.12 -6.63 6.18
C ASP A 290 -0.03 -5.43 5.24
N VAL A 291 -1.25 -4.92 5.08
CA VAL A 291 -1.57 -3.87 4.11
C VAL A 291 -2.37 -2.75 4.78
N ILE A 292 -1.82 -1.56 4.79
CA ILE A 292 -2.56 -0.33 5.12
C ILE A 292 -3.29 0.12 3.87
N VAL A 293 -4.60 0.29 3.95
CA VAL A 293 -5.43 0.79 2.84
C VAL A 293 -5.82 2.23 3.14
N ILE A 294 -5.43 3.16 2.26
CA ILE A 294 -5.79 4.58 2.40
C ILE A 294 -6.68 4.97 1.22
N PRO A 295 -8.00 4.88 1.37
CA PRO A 295 -8.94 5.28 0.32
C PRO A 295 -8.98 6.80 0.16
N ASP A 296 -9.24 7.26 -1.06
CA ASP A 296 -9.67 8.64 -1.28
C ASP A 296 -11.00 8.90 -0.53
N ARG A 297 -11.27 10.15 -0.16
CA ARG A 297 -12.41 10.49 0.71
C ARG A 297 -13.74 9.93 0.21
N ASP A 298 -13.99 9.96 -1.09
CA ASP A 298 -15.24 9.47 -1.70
C ASP A 298 -15.29 7.95 -1.90
N ALA A 299 -14.19 7.24 -1.65
CA ALA A 299 -14.05 5.80 -1.82
C ALA A 299 -14.17 5.01 -0.50
N ILE A 300 -14.10 5.66 0.66
CA ILE A 300 -13.95 5.02 1.97
C ILE A 300 -15.00 3.95 2.26
N ALA A 301 -16.29 4.25 2.04
CA ALA A 301 -17.37 3.31 2.34
C ALA A 301 -17.31 2.06 1.44
N ASP A 302 -17.07 2.27 0.14
CA ASP A 302 -17.00 1.21 -0.87
C ASP A 302 -15.79 0.32 -0.62
N TRP A 303 -14.62 0.94 -0.41
CA TRP A 303 -13.37 0.23 -0.16
C TRP A 303 -13.39 -0.54 1.15
N SER A 304 -13.90 0.07 2.24
CA SER A 304 -14.04 -0.62 3.53
C SER A 304 -14.94 -1.86 3.41
N THR A 305 -16.00 -1.77 2.58
CA THR A 305 -16.91 -2.89 2.37
C THR A 305 -16.25 -3.98 1.51
N ALA A 306 -15.50 -3.61 0.47
CA ALA A 306 -14.80 -4.55 -0.39
C ALA A 306 -13.67 -5.28 0.36
N ILE A 307 -12.87 -4.55 1.15
CA ILE A 307 -11.77 -5.10 1.95
C ILE A 307 -12.26 -6.12 2.96
N ARG A 308 -13.37 -5.85 3.68
CA ARG A 308 -13.96 -6.84 4.60
C ARG A 308 -14.29 -8.18 3.94
N LYS A 309 -14.69 -8.15 2.67
CA LYS A 309 -14.98 -9.38 1.89
C LYS A 309 -13.72 -10.13 1.44
N MET A 310 -12.56 -9.51 1.57
CA MET A 310 -11.25 -10.05 1.16
C MET A 310 -10.30 -10.25 2.35
N ALA A 311 -10.81 -10.27 3.57
CA ALA A 311 -10.01 -10.42 4.79
C ALA A 311 -9.21 -11.75 4.86
N ASP A 312 -9.57 -12.73 4.05
CA ASP A 312 -8.83 -13.99 3.88
C ASP A 312 -7.63 -13.88 2.92
N LEU A 313 -7.51 -12.78 2.19
CA LEU A 313 -6.42 -12.55 1.23
C LEU A 313 -5.18 -11.98 1.91
N ALA A 314 -5.34 -10.93 2.72
CA ALA A 314 -4.26 -10.23 3.40
C ALA A 314 -4.78 -9.58 4.70
N ASN A 315 -3.87 -9.15 5.56
CA ASN A 315 -4.20 -8.43 6.79
C ASN A 315 -4.41 -6.94 6.47
N PHE A 316 -5.60 -6.59 6.06
CA PHE A 316 -5.94 -5.23 5.68
C PHE A 316 -6.32 -4.36 6.88
N THR A 317 -5.71 -3.18 6.99
CA THR A 317 -6.12 -2.11 7.91
C THR A 317 -6.53 -0.89 7.10
N VAL A 318 -7.80 -0.49 7.18
CA VAL A 318 -8.27 0.72 6.49
C VAL A 318 -7.98 1.95 7.35
N PHE A 319 -7.19 2.87 6.81
CA PHE A 319 -6.81 4.12 7.46
C PHE A 319 -7.54 5.30 6.81
N ASP A 320 -8.49 5.87 7.54
CA ASP A 320 -9.48 6.86 7.09
C ASP A 320 -8.98 8.31 7.26
N ILE A 321 -7.70 8.56 6.94
CA ILE A 321 -7.09 9.88 7.13
C ILE A 321 -7.70 10.93 6.19
N CYS A 322 -8.03 10.53 4.96
CA CYS A 322 -8.56 11.45 3.97
C CYS A 322 -9.93 12.04 4.38
N ARG A 323 -10.81 11.25 5.04
CA ARG A 323 -12.05 11.77 5.59
C ARG A 323 -11.84 12.64 6.83
N GLN A 324 -10.92 12.20 7.71
CA GLN A 324 -10.67 12.88 9.00
C GLN A 324 -10.04 14.26 8.82
N LYS A 325 -9.26 14.44 7.75
CA LYS A 325 -8.43 15.63 7.53
C LYS A 325 -8.86 16.50 6.35
N ALA A 326 -9.79 16.02 5.53
CA ALA A 326 -10.28 16.79 4.40
C ALA A 326 -10.95 18.09 4.85
N PRO A 327 -10.71 19.19 4.15
CA PRO A 327 -11.50 20.42 4.30
C PRO A 327 -13.00 20.16 4.13
N GLU A 328 -13.82 20.99 4.76
CA GLU A 328 -15.27 20.89 4.63
C GLU A 328 -15.68 21.06 3.15
N GLY A 329 -16.49 20.11 2.65
CA GLY A 329 -16.98 20.13 1.26
C GLY A 329 -16.05 19.49 0.23
N ASP A 330 -14.78 19.24 0.52
CA ASP A 330 -13.87 18.60 -0.43
C ASP A 330 -14.03 17.08 -0.45
N LEU A 331 -14.90 16.57 -1.31
CA LEU A 331 -15.17 15.14 -1.46
C LEU A 331 -14.08 14.36 -2.20
N LYS A 332 -13.12 15.04 -2.83
CA LYS A 332 -12.06 14.42 -3.64
C LYS A 332 -10.70 14.42 -2.96
N PHE A 333 -10.67 14.80 -1.70
CA PHE A 333 -9.43 14.84 -0.92
C PHE A 333 -8.77 13.48 -0.85
N ASP A 334 -7.51 13.42 -1.20
CA ASP A 334 -6.70 12.20 -1.24
C ASP A 334 -5.45 12.31 -0.34
N ILE A 335 -4.65 11.26 -0.27
CA ILE A 335 -3.45 11.24 0.57
C ILE A 335 -2.38 12.22 0.08
N ALA A 336 -2.30 12.51 -1.22
CA ALA A 336 -1.36 13.49 -1.74
C ALA A 336 -1.74 14.90 -1.27
N ASP A 337 -3.03 15.25 -1.25
CA ASP A 337 -3.52 16.52 -0.68
C ASP A 337 -3.20 16.62 0.80
N TYR A 338 -3.38 15.53 1.55
CA TYR A 338 -3.00 15.48 2.97
C TYR A 338 -1.51 15.73 3.17
N ILE A 339 -0.65 15.07 2.40
CA ILE A 339 0.81 15.23 2.47
C ILE A 339 1.20 16.68 2.14
N GLN A 340 0.62 17.26 1.08
CA GLN A 340 0.87 18.66 0.71
C GLN A 340 0.55 19.64 1.86
N LEU A 341 -0.55 19.41 2.57
CA LEU A 341 -0.99 20.31 3.65
C LEU A 341 -0.19 20.17 4.95
N HIS A 342 0.39 18.99 5.22
CA HIS A 342 0.92 18.68 6.54
C HIS A 342 2.44 18.44 6.58
N HIS A 343 3.08 18.09 5.48
CA HIS A 343 4.51 17.76 5.44
C HIS A 343 5.38 18.85 4.79
N PHE A 344 4.79 19.79 4.11
CA PHE A 344 5.48 20.86 3.41
C PHE A 344 4.82 22.20 3.73
N PRO A 345 5.05 22.77 4.94
CA PRO A 345 4.65 24.14 5.19
C PRO A 345 5.37 25.02 4.17
N SER A 346 4.61 25.81 3.47
CA SER A 346 5.03 26.83 2.51
C SER A 346 6.13 27.75 3.05
#